data_2553ff7becb3620366a66275efd997aa
#
_entry.id   2553ff7becb3620366a66275efd997aa
#
_cell.length_a   1.000
_cell.length_b   1.000
_cell.length_c   1.000
_cell.angle_alpha   90.00
_cell.angle_beta   90.00
_cell.angle_gamma   90.00
#
_symmetry.space_group_name_H-M   'P 1'
#
loop_
_entity.id
_entity.type
_entity.pdbx_description
1 polymer ?
#
loop_
_entity_poly.entity_id
_entity_poly.type
_entity_poly.pdbx_seq_one_letter_code
_entity_poly.pdbx_strand_id
1 'polypeptide(L)'
;MSKKAKILIIIAISLLVLLAGIFCLEYFVLQSPVFSRSGWSTLENGSVCYRDYYAKPLTGWQQLEGKNYYFDPDGAMHTGWLIDGEKRYYLSAEGTPHSGQLEVNGKKYFLNPDGTPHTGWLENAYYGEDGALHTGWLNLPEGTYLLDENGVPYTGWVAECGKRYYLQEDGRLDENWQDSENGLQYIENGTAHTGWLDSVAGKFWFNEEGYSHTGWVTDERGRFYLYGDGTFATGFVTIDDIERYFQPTGEYVLLCNRWNYVPDDYEMNLVDIGKFKIDASCAKQLQQMMDDGKAAGYTVKINNSYRSKQKQENMWETRRVKYMGQGMTLEEANEYIGRSVAVPGTSEHQTGLGVDITGTDKMYKWLAENSWKYGFILRYPDDKIKITGIIYEPWHFRYVGEAMAKDIYESGLCLEEYLTMLKNQ
;
A
#
# COMPACT_ATOMS: atom_id res chain seq x y z
N MET A 1 -106.91 -44.97 -4.06
CA MET A 1 -105.83 -44.19 -4.66
C MET A 1 -105.88 -44.31 -6.17
N SER A 2 -106.04 -43.26 -6.88
CA SER A 2 -106.11 -43.30 -8.37
C SER A 2 -104.82 -43.78 -9.00
N LYS A 3 -104.87 -44.33 -10.22
CA LYS A 3 -103.65 -44.78 -10.98
C LYS A 3 -102.65 -43.70 -11.12
N LYS A 4 -103.07 -42.43 -11.26
CA LYS A 4 -102.14 -41.24 -11.33
C LYS A 4 -101.43 -41.03 -10.01
N ALA A 5 -102.05 -41.21 -8.88
CA ALA A 5 -101.45 -41.08 -7.58
C ALA A 5 -100.38 -42.11 -7.26
N LYS A 6 -100.62 -43.39 -7.74
CA LYS A 6 -99.61 -44.46 -7.61
C LYS A 6 -98.41 -44.19 -8.48
N ILE A 7 -98.54 -43.69 -9.72
CA ILE A 7 -97.48 -43.32 -10.61
C ILE A 7 -96.60 -42.14 -10.05
N LEU A 8 -97.26 -41.15 -9.51
CA LEU A 8 -96.58 -40.03 -8.88
C LEU A 8 -95.76 -40.46 -7.67
N ILE A 9 -96.24 -41.36 -6.84
CA ILE A 9 -95.55 -41.90 -5.68
C ILE A 9 -94.34 -42.72 -6.12
N ILE A 10 -94.50 -43.56 -7.19
CA ILE A 10 -93.36 -44.30 -7.71
C ILE A 10 -92.27 -43.40 -8.27
N ILE A 11 -92.65 -42.35 -9.03
CA ILE A 11 -91.71 -41.38 -9.55
C ILE A 11 -91.03 -40.63 -8.39
N ALA A 12 -91.75 -40.25 -7.37
CA ALA A 12 -91.19 -39.59 -6.21
C ALA A 12 -90.22 -40.47 -5.40
N ILE A 13 -90.57 -41.77 -5.23
CA ILE A 13 -89.68 -42.76 -4.60
C ILE A 13 -88.40 -42.98 -5.45
N SER A 14 -88.58 -43.12 -6.75
CA SER A 14 -87.44 -43.32 -7.68
C SER A 14 -86.50 -42.10 -7.68
N LEU A 15 -87.10 -40.94 -7.65
CA LEU A 15 -86.30 -39.68 -7.54
C LEU A 15 -85.58 -39.63 -6.23
N LEU A 16 -86.23 -40.00 -5.13
CA LEU A 16 -85.63 -40.05 -3.80
C LEU A 16 -84.48 -41.03 -3.68
N VAL A 17 -84.64 -42.23 -4.31
CA VAL A 17 -83.65 -43.28 -4.38
C VAL A 17 -82.48 -42.84 -5.26
N LEU A 18 -82.78 -42.13 -6.37
CA LEU A 18 -81.71 -41.55 -7.25
C LEU A 18 -80.94 -40.46 -6.52
N LEU A 19 -81.68 -39.56 -5.81
CA LEU A 19 -81.05 -38.50 -5.00
C LEU A 19 -80.23 -39.05 -3.82
N ALA A 20 -80.75 -40.09 -3.15
CA ALA A 20 -80.02 -40.77 -2.08
C ALA A 20 -78.81 -41.53 -2.65
N GLY A 21 -78.93 -42.13 -3.85
CA GLY A 21 -77.78 -42.74 -4.53
C GLY A 21 -76.71 -41.73 -4.93
N ILE A 22 -77.11 -40.55 -5.44
CA ILE A 22 -76.21 -39.48 -5.77
C ILE A 22 -75.56 -38.92 -4.46
N PHE A 23 -76.36 -38.74 -3.42
CA PHE A 23 -75.84 -38.26 -2.11
C PHE A 23 -74.88 -39.28 -1.48
N CYS A 24 -75.20 -40.59 -1.55
CA CYS A 24 -74.29 -41.66 -1.11
C CYS A 24 -73.00 -41.67 -1.95
N LEU A 25 -73.16 -41.51 -3.26
CA LEU A 25 -72.03 -41.49 -4.17
C LEU A 25 -71.14 -40.28 -3.88
N GLU A 26 -71.75 -39.07 -3.73
CA GLU A 26 -71.05 -37.89 -3.32
C GLU A 26 -70.41 -38.04 -1.94
N TYR A 27 -71.15 -38.56 -0.95
CA TYR A 27 -70.65 -38.77 0.40
C TYR A 27 -69.53 -39.80 0.45
N PHE A 28 -69.62 -40.92 -0.23
CA PHE A 28 -68.60 -41.95 -0.26
C PHE A 28 -67.42 -41.55 -1.17
N VAL A 29 -67.66 -40.83 -2.27
CA VAL A 29 -66.65 -40.42 -3.20
C VAL A 29 -65.89 -39.17 -2.62
N LEU A 30 -66.63 -38.24 -2.04
CA LEU A 30 -66.05 -37.07 -1.40
C LEU A 30 -65.35 -37.36 -0.05
N GLN A 31 -65.75 -38.38 0.68
CA GLN A 31 -65.11 -38.91 1.87
C GLN A 31 -64.14 -40.04 1.62
N SER A 32 -64.04 -40.52 0.38
CA SER A 32 -62.99 -41.47 -0.03
C SER A 32 -61.63 -40.82 0.23
N PRO A 33 -60.70 -41.54 0.89
CA PRO A 33 -59.35 -41.07 1.03
C PRO A 33 -58.66 -40.68 -0.32
N VAL A 34 -59.24 -41.12 -1.45
CA VAL A 34 -58.78 -40.83 -2.81
C VAL A 34 -59.12 -39.37 -3.22
N PHE A 35 -60.26 -38.82 -2.80
CA PHE A 35 -60.73 -37.47 -3.23
C PHE A 35 -60.44 -36.37 -2.25
N SER A 36 -60.00 -36.67 -1.04
CA SER A 36 -59.78 -35.66 0.01
C SER A 36 -58.35 -35.19 0.14
N ARG A 37 -57.44 -35.47 -0.82
CA ARG A 37 -56.01 -35.26 -0.61
C ARG A 37 -55.23 -34.71 -1.84
N SER A 38 -55.81 -33.74 -2.50
CA SER A 38 -54.95 -32.76 -3.21
C SER A 38 -54.28 -31.88 -2.18
N GLY A 39 -52.94 -31.72 -2.30
CA GLY A 39 -52.19 -30.88 -1.36
C GLY A 39 -50.98 -31.58 -0.74
N TRP A 40 -50.37 -30.90 0.21
CA TRP A 40 -49.20 -31.39 0.93
C TRP A 40 -49.52 -32.67 1.71
N SER A 41 -48.66 -33.69 1.53
CA SER A 41 -48.77 -34.99 2.18
C SER A 41 -47.40 -35.63 2.33
N THR A 42 -47.39 -36.84 2.88
CA THR A 42 -46.14 -37.62 3.06
C THR A 42 -46.22 -38.89 2.26
N LEU A 43 -45.11 -39.31 1.64
CA LEU A 43 -44.92 -40.62 1.03
C LEU A 43 -44.70 -41.67 2.12
N GLU A 44 -44.77 -42.96 1.75
CA GLU A 44 -44.56 -44.09 2.67
C GLU A 44 -43.15 -44.08 3.30
N ASN A 45 -42.16 -43.53 2.63
CA ASN A 45 -40.79 -43.39 3.12
C ASN A 45 -40.60 -42.18 4.06
N GLY A 46 -41.67 -41.42 4.35
CA GLY A 46 -41.63 -40.22 5.19
C GLY A 46 -41.29 -38.91 4.47
N SER A 47 -40.99 -38.94 3.17
CA SER A 47 -40.68 -37.73 2.40
C SER A 47 -41.93 -36.89 2.14
N VAL A 48 -41.78 -35.58 2.14
CA VAL A 48 -42.85 -34.61 1.81
C VAL A 48 -43.17 -34.70 0.31
N CYS A 49 -44.44 -34.67 -0.05
CA CYS A 49 -44.88 -34.63 -1.44
C CYS A 49 -46.11 -33.72 -1.57
N TYR A 50 -46.46 -33.35 -2.80
CA TYR A 50 -47.73 -32.69 -3.12
C TYR A 50 -48.53 -33.57 -4.08
N ARG A 51 -49.79 -33.83 -3.71
CA ARG A 51 -50.66 -34.69 -4.54
C ARG A 51 -51.65 -33.84 -5.35
N ASP A 52 -51.88 -34.28 -6.60
CA ASP A 52 -52.88 -33.68 -7.45
C ASP A 52 -54.31 -34.07 -7.01
N TYR A 53 -55.30 -33.63 -7.76
CA TYR A 53 -56.70 -34.00 -7.54
C TYR A 53 -56.97 -35.51 -7.53
N TYR A 54 -56.16 -36.26 -8.22
CA TYR A 54 -56.26 -37.73 -8.30
C TYR A 54 -55.41 -38.45 -7.24
N ALA A 55 -54.97 -37.73 -6.24
CA ALA A 55 -54.06 -38.21 -5.19
C ALA A 55 -52.70 -38.74 -5.69
N LYS A 56 -52.31 -38.42 -6.93
CA LYS A 56 -51.02 -38.80 -7.51
C LYS A 56 -49.95 -37.77 -7.13
N PRO A 57 -48.77 -38.19 -6.63
CA PRO A 57 -47.66 -37.24 -6.37
C PRO A 57 -47.27 -36.50 -7.64
N LEU A 58 -47.04 -35.17 -7.49
CA LEU A 58 -46.48 -34.34 -8.54
C LEU A 58 -45.01 -34.64 -8.72
N THR A 59 -44.43 -34.37 -9.91
CA THR A 59 -43.02 -34.54 -10.24
C THR A 59 -42.54 -33.35 -11.05
N GLY A 60 -41.22 -33.12 -11.02
CA GLY A 60 -40.59 -31.99 -11.71
C GLY A 60 -40.94 -30.64 -11.06
N TRP A 61 -40.67 -29.55 -11.78
CA TRP A 61 -40.98 -28.20 -11.32
C TRP A 61 -42.48 -27.95 -11.26
N GLN A 62 -42.92 -27.43 -10.12
CA GLN A 62 -44.31 -27.06 -9.85
C GLN A 62 -44.40 -25.72 -9.18
N GLN A 63 -45.36 -24.91 -9.59
CA GLN A 63 -45.66 -23.64 -8.90
C GLN A 63 -46.89 -23.84 -8.00
N LEU A 64 -46.68 -23.79 -6.70
CA LEU A 64 -47.72 -23.99 -5.70
C LEU A 64 -47.78 -22.76 -4.80
N GLU A 65 -48.96 -22.18 -4.68
CA GLU A 65 -49.19 -20.99 -3.82
C GLU A 65 -48.19 -19.84 -4.11
N GLY A 66 -47.83 -19.64 -5.39
CA GLY A 66 -46.92 -18.58 -5.83
C GLY A 66 -45.43 -18.90 -5.61
N LYS A 67 -45.07 -20.06 -5.09
CA LYS A 67 -43.69 -20.53 -4.92
C LYS A 67 -43.39 -21.71 -5.84
N ASN A 68 -42.11 -21.79 -6.28
CA ASN A 68 -41.62 -22.88 -7.09
C ASN A 68 -41.08 -24.00 -6.18
N TYR A 69 -41.41 -25.23 -6.53
CA TYR A 69 -40.91 -26.46 -5.89
C TYR A 69 -40.47 -27.45 -6.96
N TYR A 70 -39.52 -28.32 -6.62
CA TYR A 70 -39.18 -29.45 -7.47
C TYR A 70 -39.51 -30.75 -6.73
N PHE A 71 -40.10 -31.68 -7.44
CA PHE A 71 -40.41 -33.02 -6.92
C PHE A 71 -39.64 -34.07 -7.75
N ASP A 72 -38.94 -34.92 -7.06
CA ASP A 72 -38.19 -36.02 -7.66
C ASP A 72 -39.11 -36.97 -8.45
N PRO A 73 -38.58 -37.87 -9.32
CA PRO A 73 -39.40 -38.81 -10.09
C PRO A 73 -40.28 -39.76 -9.25
N ASP A 74 -39.92 -39.98 -7.98
CA ASP A 74 -40.72 -40.72 -7.00
C ASP A 74 -41.79 -39.86 -6.30
N GLY A 75 -41.85 -38.56 -6.62
CA GLY A 75 -42.76 -37.59 -6.05
C GLY A 75 -42.32 -36.96 -4.73
N ALA A 76 -41.12 -37.25 -4.26
CA ALA A 76 -40.55 -36.57 -3.07
C ALA A 76 -40.18 -35.13 -3.37
N MET A 77 -40.51 -34.22 -2.45
CA MET A 77 -40.04 -32.81 -2.55
C MET A 77 -38.52 -32.76 -2.43
N HIS A 78 -37.87 -32.23 -3.46
CA HIS A 78 -36.43 -32.09 -3.48
C HIS A 78 -35.94 -30.98 -2.56
N THR A 79 -34.82 -31.21 -1.85
CA THR A 79 -34.13 -30.25 -1.05
C THR A 79 -32.62 -30.36 -1.27
N GLY A 80 -31.88 -29.25 -1.10
CA GLY A 80 -30.46 -29.25 -1.40
C GLY A 80 -30.13 -29.03 -2.86
N TRP A 81 -29.00 -29.56 -3.34
CA TRP A 81 -28.56 -29.41 -4.72
C TRP A 81 -29.37 -30.27 -5.72
N LEU A 82 -29.94 -29.59 -6.70
CA LEU A 82 -30.64 -30.18 -7.83
C LEU A 82 -29.87 -29.91 -9.12
N ILE A 83 -29.74 -30.94 -9.96
CA ILE A 83 -29.28 -30.78 -11.36
C ILE A 83 -30.47 -31.05 -12.25
N ASP A 84 -30.89 -30.05 -13.01
CA ASP A 84 -31.97 -30.19 -13.99
C ASP A 84 -31.50 -29.70 -15.38
N GLY A 85 -31.26 -30.63 -16.25
CA GLY A 85 -30.59 -30.39 -17.53
C GLY A 85 -29.15 -29.91 -17.32
N GLU A 86 -28.80 -28.75 -17.89
CA GLU A 86 -27.49 -28.13 -17.76
C GLU A 86 -27.41 -27.18 -16.56
N LYS A 87 -28.52 -26.94 -15.85
CA LYS A 87 -28.60 -26.01 -14.75
C LYS A 87 -28.52 -26.71 -13.41
N ARG A 88 -27.90 -26.03 -12.47
CA ARG A 88 -27.79 -26.42 -11.07
C ARG A 88 -28.60 -25.47 -10.21
N TYR A 89 -29.35 -25.97 -9.25
CA TYR A 89 -30.16 -25.20 -8.32
C TYR A 89 -29.89 -25.66 -6.90
N TYR A 90 -30.15 -24.79 -5.93
CA TYR A 90 -30.21 -25.21 -4.54
C TYR A 90 -31.58 -24.87 -3.95
N LEU A 91 -32.25 -25.90 -3.46
CA LEU A 91 -33.56 -25.79 -2.83
C LEU A 91 -33.39 -25.80 -1.30
N SER A 92 -34.07 -24.91 -0.62
CA SER A 92 -34.06 -24.81 0.83
C SER A 92 -34.68 -26.02 1.51
N ALA A 93 -34.61 -26.09 2.83
CA ALA A 93 -35.32 -27.17 3.58
C ALA A 93 -36.84 -27.12 3.40
N GLU A 94 -37.38 -25.97 3.01
CA GLU A 94 -38.80 -25.79 2.66
C GLU A 94 -39.10 -26.19 1.22
N GLY A 95 -38.12 -26.65 0.43
CA GLY A 95 -38.25 -27.09 -0.95
C GLY A 95 -38.32 -25.98 -2.00
N THR A 96 -38.10 -24.72 -1.58
CA THR A 96 -38.11 -23.58 -2.51
C THR A 96 -36.68 -23.16 -2.91
N PRO A 97 -36.47 -22.54 -4.09
CA PRO A 97 -35.19 -22.02 -4.46
C PRO A 97 -34.61 -21.10 -3.37
N HIS A 98 -33.39 -21.41 -2.90
CA HIS A 98 -32.66 -20.56 -1.98
C HIS A 98 -32.01 -19.40 -2.75
N SER A 99 -31.96 -18.21 -2.18
CA SER A 99 -31.27 -17.05 -2.74
C SER A 99 -30.36 -16.37 -1.72
N GLY A 100 -29.32 -15.70 -2.21
CA GLY A 100 -28.33 -15.05 -1.36
C GLY A 100 -27.19 -15.99 -0.95
N GLN A 101 -26.54 -15.67 0.18
CA GLN A 101 -25.39 -16.43 0.65
C GLN A 101 -25.77 -17.81 1.15
N LEU A 102 -24.95 -18.80 0.82
CA LEU A 102 -25.11 -20.19 1.23
C LEU A 102 -23.75 -20.81 1.52
N GLU A 103 -23.64 -21.49 2.65
CA GLU A 103 -22.47 -22.32 2.96
C GLU A 103 -22.88 -23.79 3.05
N VAL A 104 -22.25 -24.61 2.21
CA VAL A 104 -22.52 -26.08 2.16
C VAL A 104 -21.20 -26.80 2.01
N ASN A 105 -20.95 -27.78 2.89
CA ASN A 105 -19.74 -28.61 2.88
C ASN A 105 -18.44 -27.79 2.89
N GLY A 106 -18.40 -26.67 3.64
CA GLY A 106 -17.26 -25.77 3.75
C GLY A 106 -17.00 -24.90 2.52
N LYS A 107 -17.88 -24.92 1.52
CA LYS A 107 -17.84 -24.01 0.37
C LYS A 107 -18.90 -22.94 0.50
N LYS A 108 -18.54 -21.71 0.17
CA LYS A 108 -19.42 -20.54 0.15
C LYS A 108 -19.95 -20.34 -1.28
N TYR A 109 -21.23 -20.05 -1.41
CA TYR A 109 -21.91 -19.77 -2.67
C TYR A 109 -22.74 -18.51 -2.53
N PHE A 110 -23.03 -17.86 -3.65
CA PHE A 110 -24.08 -16.86 -3.74
C PHE A 110 -25.12 -17.35 -4.76
N LEU A 111 -26.38 -17.48 -4.34
CA LEU A 111 -27.44 -17.98 -5.18
C LEU A 111 -28.31 -16.84 -5.71
N ASN A 112 -28.60 -16.90 -7.00
CA ASN A 112 -29.56 -16.01 -7.65
C ASN A 112 -30.98 -16.24 -7.14
N PRO A 113 -31.92 -15.31 -7.38
CA PRO A 113 -33.32 -15.47 -6.92
C PRO A 113 -34.03 -16.73 -7.43
N ASP A 114 -33.56 -17.32 -8.50
CA ASP A 114 -34.10 -18.58 -9.05
C ASP A 114 -33.44 -19.84 -8.44
N GLY A 115 -32.52 -19.68 -7.50
CA GLY A 115 -31.79 -20.77 -6.85
C GLY A 115 -30.57 -21.27 -7.61
N THR A 116 -30.20 -20.64 -8.73
CA THR A 116 -28.98 -21.00 -9.46
C THR A 116 -27.76 -20.35 -8.82
N PRO A 117 -26.59 -21.03 -8.77
CA PRO A 117 -25.37 -20.39 -8.29
C PRO A 117 -24.95 -19.24 -9.20
N HIS A 118 -24.51 -18.13 -8.58
CA HIS A 118 -23.83 -17.05 -9.30
C HIS A 118 -22.45 -17.53 -9.75
N THR A 119 -21.99 -17.08 -10.92
CA THR A 119 -20.64 -17.31 -11.45
C THR A 119 -20.05 -16.01 -11.93
N GLY A 120 -18.72 -15.84 -11.83
CA GLY A 120 -18.05 -14.61 -12.18
C GLY A 120 -18.03 -13.60 -11.02
N TRP A 121 -17.77 -12.34 -11.38
CA TRP A 121 -17.71 -11.25 -10.41
C TRP A 121 -19.09 -10.87 -9.88
N LEU A 122 -19.22 -10.75 -8.56
CA LEU A 122 -20.37 -10.17 -7.88
C LEU A 122 -19.84 -9.16 -6.86
N GLU A 123 -20.15 -7.88 -7.08
CA GLU A 123 -19.50 -6.79 -6.35
C GLU A 123 -17.98 -6.91 -6.48
N ASN A 124 -17.28 -7.21 -5.37
CA ASN A 124 -15.83 -7.38 -5.35
C ASN A 124 -15.39 -8.83 -5.16
N ALA A 125 -16.29 -9.80 -5.12
CA ALA A 125 -15.95 -11.20 -4.93
C ALA A 125 -16.14 -12.03 -6.22
N TYR A 126 -15.28 -13.03 -6.45
CA TYR A 126 -15.36 -13.88 -7.62
C TYR A 126 -15.88 -15.28 -7.25
N TYR A 127 -16.83 -15.76 -8.02
CA TYR A 127 -17.40 -17.09 -7.92
C TYR A 127 -17.01 -17.91 -9.15
N GLY A 128 -16.41 -19.08 -8.93
CA GLY A 128 -15.94 -19.96 -10.00
C GLY A 128 -17.07 -20.56 -10.84
N GLU A 129 -16.70 -21.36 -11.86
CA GLU A 129 -17.67 -22.00 -12.74
C GLU A 129 -18.61 -22.99 -11.98
N ASP A 130 -18.14 -23.55 -10.86
CA ASP A 130 -18.97 -24.38 -9.98
C ASP A 130 -19.89 -23.55 -9.06
N GLY A 131 -19.85 -22.20 -9.18
CA GLY A 131 -20.57 -21.24 -8.35
C GLY A 131 -20.05 -21.10 -6.94
N ALA A 132 -18.95 -21.75 -6.58
CA ALA A 132 -18.31 -21.56 -5.28
C ALA A 132 -17.43 -20.32 -5.28
N LEU A 133 -17.34 -19.66 -4.11
CA LEU A 133 -16.41 -18.55 -3.90
C LEU A 133 -14.99 -19.02 -4.23
N HIS A 134 -14.31 -18.28 -5.11
CA HIS A 134 -12.92 -18.55 -5.47
C HIS A 134 -11.98 -17.80 -4.53
N THR A 135 -10.89 -18.43 -4.12
CA THR A 135 -9.83 -17.85 -3.29
C THR A 135 -8.47 -18.23 -3.85
N GLY A 136 -7.44 -17.43 -3.55
CA GLY A 136 -6.10 -17.64 -4.10
C GLY A 136 -5.96 -17.14 -5.53
N TRP A 137 -5.02 -17.71 -6.29
CA TRP A 137 -4.72 -17.28 -7.66
C TRP A 137 -5.87 -17.57 -8.62
N LEU A 138 -6.24 -16.55 -9.42
CA LEU A 138 -7.29 -16.60 -10.43
C LEU A 138 -6.75 -16.03 -11.76
N ASN A 139 -6.76 -16.84 -12.81
CA ASN A 139 -6.37 -16.42 -14.15
C ASN A 139 -7.63 -16.25 -15.02
N LEU A 140 -7.84 -15.00 -15.47
CA LEU A 140 -8.92 -14.64 -16.39
C LEU A 140 -8.32 -14.06 -17.68
N PRO A 141 -9.09 -13.99 -18.78
CA PRO A 141 -8.61 -13.38 -20.03
C PRO A 141 -8.13 -11.92 -19.88
N GLU A 142 -8.71 -11.17 -18.93
CA GLU A 142 -8.37 -9.78 -18.63
C GLU A 142 -7.17 -9.63 -17.71
N GLY A 143 -6.71 -10.69 -17.04
CA GLY A 143 -5.53 -10.66 -16.15
C GLY A 143 -5.53 -11.69 -15.05
N THR A 144 -4.43 -11.77 -14.34
CA THR A 144 -4.23 -12.64 -13.18
C THR A 144 -4.49 -11.88 -11.88
N TYR A 145 -5.21 -12.49 -10.96
CA TYR A 145 -5.60 -11.94 -9.66
C TYR A 145 -5.14 -12.85 -8.53
N LEU A 146 -4.92 -12.31 -7.35
CA LEU A 146 -4.83 -13.06 -6.11
C LEU A 146 -5.99 -12.65 -5.21
N LEU A 147 -6.85 -13.61 -4.83
CA LEU A 147 -8.04 -13.35 -4.04
C LEU A 147 -7.87 -13.79 -2.60
N ASP A 148 -8.41 -13.02 -1.68
CA ASP A 148 -8.44 -13.33 -0.24
C ASP A 148 -9.45 -14.42 0.12
N GLU A 149 -9.62 -14.70 1.39
CA GLU A 149 -10.59 -15.70 1.92
C GLU A 149 -12.07 -15.32 1.70
N ASN A 150 -12.33 -14.08 1.29
CA ASN A 150 -13.66 -13.57 0.93
C ASN A 150 -13.84 -13.45 -0.59
N GLY A 151 -12.85 -13.90 -1.38
CA GLY A 151 -12.87 -13.84 -2.84
C GLY A 151 -12.58 -12.44 -3.40
N VAL A 152 -12.07 -11.51 -2.56
CA VAL A 152 -11.77 -10.12 -2.93
C VAL A 152 -10.30 -10.02 -3.40
N PRO A 153 -10.03 -9.33 -4.52
CA PRO A 153 -8.67 -9.16 -4.99
C PRO A 153 -7.79 -8.38 -4.00
N TYR A 154 -6.58 -8.88 -3.77
CA TYR A 154 -5.53 -8.08 -3.16
C TYR A 154 -5.10 -6.96 -4.09
N THR A 155 -4.59 -5.86 -3.51
CA THR A 155 -3.94 -4.75 -4.20
C THR A 155 -2.65 -4.38 -3.51
N GLY A 156 -1.68 -3.79 -4.24
CA GLY A 156 -0.35 -3.49 -3.72
C GLY A 156 0.55 -4.72 -3.61
N TRP A 157 1.55 -4.64 -2.74
CA TRP A 157 2.51 -5.72 -2.54
C TRP A 157 1.94 -6.84 -1.69
N VAL A 158 2.05 -8.07 -2.18
CA VAL A 158 1.67 -9.29 -1.47
C VAL A 158 2.80 -10.30 -1.51
N ALA A 159 3.08 -10.95 -0.38
CA ALA A 159 4.03 -12.05 -0.28
C ALA A 159 3.27 -13.38 -0.29
N GLU A 160 3.55 -14.26 -1.26
CA GLU A 160 2.94 -15.56 -1.42
C GLU A 160 3.99 -16.61 -1.78
N CYS A 161 4.06 -17.71 -1.05
CA CYS A 161 5.03 -18.79 -1.26
C CYS A 161 6.50 -18.31 -1.33
N GLY A 162 6.86 -17.29 -0.53
CA GLY A 162 8.23 -16.76 -0.45
C GLY A 162 8.63 -15.82 -1.59
N LYS A 163 7.67 -15.45 -2.47
CA LYS A 163 7.86 -14.44 -3.52
C LYS A 163 6.96 -13.24 -3.28
N ARG A 164 7.38 -12.11 -3.79
CA ARG A 164 6.59 -10.86 -3.77
C ARG A 164 5.94 -10.63 -5.13
N TYR A 165 4.69 -10.20 -5.10
CA TYR A 165 3.90 -9.87 -6.27
C TYR A 165 3.29 -8.49 -6.07
N TYR A 166 3.23 -7.70 -7.13
CA TYR A 166 2.54 -6.41 -7.10
C TYR A 166 1.22 -6.51 -7.85
N LEU A 167 0.11 -6.27 -7.15
CA LEU A 167 -1.25 -6.22 -7.71
C LEU A 167 -1.63 -4.74 -7.87
N GLN A 168 -2.07 -4.36 -9.07
CA GLN A 168 -2.51 -3.01 -9.40
C GLN A 168 -3.76 -2.61 -8.59
N GLU A 169 -4.18 -1.36 -8.67
CA GLU A 169 -5.38 -0.88 -7.97
C GLU A 169 -6.66 -1.61 -8.37
N ASP A 170 -6.72 -2.16 -9.58
CA ASP A 170 -7.82 -2.99 -10.07
C ASP A 170 -7.67 -4.49 -9.73
N GLY A 171 -6.67 -4.84 -8.93
CA GLY A 171 -6.38 -6.19 -8.45
C GLY A 171 -5.60 -7.07 -9.42
N ARG A 172 -5.24 -6.60 -10.63
CA ARG A 172 -4.47 -7.40 -11.59
C ARG A 172 -2.99 -7.44 -11.25
N LEU A 173 -2.38 -8.59 -11.47
CA LEU A 173 -0.93 -8.76 -11.35
C LEU A 173 -0.19 -7.85 -12.34
N ASP A 174 0.77 -7.08 -11.86
CA ASP A 174 1.73 -6.38 -12.71
C ASP A 174 2.90 -7.32 -13.03
N GLU A 175 2.91 -7.86 -14.24
CA GLU A 175 3.89 -8.85 -14.70
C GLU A 175 5.30 -8.26 -14.92
N ASN A 176 5.48 -6.93 -14.88
CA ASN A 176 6.79 -6.31 -14.99
C ASN A 176 7.65 -6.55 -13.74
N TRP A 177 7.02 -6.76 -12.59
CA TRP A 177 7.72 -7.06 -11.34
C TRP A 177 8.07 -8.55 -11.24
N GLN A 178 9.35 -8.85 -11.10
CA GLN A 178 9.88 -10.21 -10.95
C GLN A 178 10.70 -10.32 -9.68
N ASP A 179 10.33 -11.22 -8.77
CA ASP A 179 11.08 -11.52 -7.56
C ASP A 179 11.89 -12.82 -7.73
N SER A 180 13.18 -12.75 -7.40
CA SER A 180 14.12 -13.85 -7.56
C SER A 180 15.00 -14.00 -6.32
N GLU A 181 15.86 -15.02 -6.29
CA GLU A 181 16.85 -15.22 -5.23
C GLU A 181 17.81 -14.02 -5.05
N ASN A 182 18.05 -13.26 -6.14
CA ASN A 182 18.95 -12.12 -6.13
C ASN A 182 18.25 -10.79 -5.81
N GLY A 183 16.91 -10.80 -5.66
CA GLY A 183 16.11 -9.65 -5.35
C GLY A 183 15.03 -9.34 -6.38
N LEU A 184 14.38 -8.21 -6.19
CA LEU A 184 13.30 -7.73 -7.02
C LEU A 184 13.85 -7.03 -8.26
N GLN A 185 13.30 -7.30 -9.43
CA GLN A 185 13.58 -6.62 -10.70
C GLN A 185 12.32 -6.00 -11.28
N TYR A 186 12.48 -4.94 -12.03
CA TYR A 186 11.43 -4.38 -12.88
C TYR A 186 11.85 -4.53 -14.34
N ILE A 187 11.09 -5.30 -15.11
CA ILE A 187 11.39 -5.60 -16.51
C ILE A 187 10.52 -4.71 -17.40
N GLU A 188 11.18 -3.83 -18.13
CA GLU A 188 10.51 -2.93 -19.08
C GLU A 188 11.02 -3.27 -20.50
N ASN A 189 10.08 -3.61 -21.42
CA ASN A 189 10.40 -4.00 -22.79
C ASN A 189 11.46 -5.13 -22.88
N GLY A 190 11.40 -6.09 -21.95
CA GLY A 190 12.32 -7.22 -21.89
C GLY A 190 13.72 -6.90 -21.33
N THR A 191 13.91 -5.71 -20.76
CA THR A 191 15.18 -5.28 -20.17
C THR A 191 14.96 -4.92 -18.69
N ALA A 192 15.88 -5.37 -17.83
CA ALA A 192 15.84 -4.99 -16.41
C ALA A 192 16.15 -3.50 -16.26
N HIS A 193 15.32 -2.81 -15.49
CA HIS A 193 15.52 -1.41 -15.17
C HIS A 193 16.74 -1.22 -14.25
N THR A 194 17.49 -0.13 -14.44
CA THR A 194 18.62 0.25 -13.59
C THR A 194 18.47 1.71 -13.13
N GLY A 195 19.03 2.04 -11.97
CA GLY A 195 18.88 3.36 -11.38
C GLY A 195 17.49 3.53 -10.72
N TRP A 196 17.00 4.77 -10.66
CA TRP A 196 15.75 5.09 -10.01
C TRP A 196 14.53 4.79 -10.87
N LEU A 197 13.56 4.11 -10.27
CA LEU A 197 12.22 3.90 -10.81
C LEU A 197 11.21 4.58 -9.89
N ASP A 198 10.42 5.49 -10.44
CA ASP A 198 9.25 6.07 -9.78
C ASP A 198 7.99 5.43 -10.39
N SER A 199 7.32 4.59 -9.63
CA SER A 199 6.17 3.81 -10.08
C SER A 199 5.01 3.90 -9.10
N VAL A 200 3.85 3.41 -9.49
CA VAL A 200 2.69 3.28 -8.59
C VAL A 200 2.97 2.33 -7.42
N ALA A 201 3.93 1.40 -7.59
CA ALA A 201 4.35 0.46 -6.56
C ALA A 201 5.31 1.09 -5.52
N GLY A 202 5.80 2.31 -5.76
CA GLY A 202 6.78 3.00 -4.93
C GLY A 202 7.99 3.50 -5.72
N LYS A 203 8.96 4.03 -4.99
CA LYS A 203 10.24 4.47 -5.53
C LYS A 203 11.33 3.47 -5.22
N PHE A 204 11.94 2.91 -6.26
CA PHE A 204 12.99 1.91 -6.14
C PHE A 204 14.29 2.43 -6.75
N TRP A 205 15.40 1.93 -6.26
CA TRP A 205 16.67 2.07 -6.94
C TRP A 205 17.22 0.67 -7.27
N PHE A 206 17.61 0.48 -8.54
CA PHE A 206 18.13 -0.78 -9.06
C PHE A 206 19.62 -0.63 -9.38
N ASN A 207 20.42 -1.60 -8.98
CA ASN A 207 21.84 -1.65 -9.28
C ASN A 207 22.10 -1.89 -10.77
N GLU A 208 23.36 -1.97 -11.17
CA GLU A 208 23.76 -2.17 -12.59
C GLU A 208 23.29 -3.51 -13.16
N GLU A 209 23.06 -4.52 -12.30
CA GLU A 209 22.50 -5.82 -12.67
C GLU A 209 20.97 -5.81 -12.74
N GLY A 210 20.33 -4.69 -12.43
CA GLY A 210 18.88 -4.52 -12.45
C GLY A 210 18.13 -5.06 -11.23
N TYR A 211 18.83 -5.32 -10.11
CA TYR A 211 18.20 -5.74 -8.86
C TYR A 211 17.93 -4.56 -7.93
N SER A 212 16.76 -4.55 -7.28
CA SER A 212 16.42 -3.52 -6.30
C SER A 212 17.39 -3.54 -5.13
N HIS A 213 17.85 -2.35 -4.76
CA HIS A 213 18.76 -2.16 -3.64
C HIS A 213 17.97 -1.76 -2.38
N THR A 214 18.44 -2.22 -1.23
CA THR A 214 17.95 -1.80 0.09
C THR A 214 19.12 -1.27 0.91
N GLY A 215 18.84 -0.37 1.84
CA GLY A 215 19.88 0.30 2.60
C GLY A 215 20.35 1.60 1.96
N TRP A 216 21.62 1.94 2.19
CA TRP A 216 22.16 3.22 1.75
C TRP A 216 22.44 3.26 0.24
N VAL A 217 21.99 4.35 -0.40
CA VAL A 217 22.31 4.71 -1.79
C VAL A 217 22.82 6.13 -1.80
N THR A 218 23.93 6.36 -2.56
CA THR A 218 24.49 7.69 -2.76
C THR A 218 24.59 7.95 -4.26
N ASP A 219 23.97 9.02 -4.74
CA ASP A 219 24.02 9.47 -6.13
C ASP A 219 24.30 10.98 -6.25
N GLU A 220 24.08 11.55 -7.43
CA GLU A 220 24.23 12.98 -7.70
C GLU A 220 23.24 13.90 -7.00
N ARG A 221 22.15 13.37 -6.42
CA ARG A 221 21.15 14.14 -5.67
C ARG A 221 21.45 14.18 -4.18
N GLY A 222 22.20 13.19 -3.68
CA GLY A 222 22.54 13.04 -2.28
C GLY A 222 22.56 11.59 -1.80
N ARG A 223 22.34 11.41 -0.52
CA ARG A 223 22.34 10.10 0.14
C ARG A 223 20.94 9.76 0.63
N PHE A 224 20.50 8.54 0.36
CA PHE A 224 19.17 8.01 0.64
C PHE A 224 19.28 6.69 1.41
N TYR A 225 18.22 6.34 2.13
CA TYR A 225 18.06 5.01 2.71
C TYR A 225 16.77 4.37 2.22
N LEU A 226 16.88 3.21 1.61
CA LEU A 226 15.78 2.52 0.94
C LEU A 226 15.32 1.30 1.74
N TYR A 227 14.00 1.12 1.81
CA TYR A 227 13.37 -0.09 2.34
C TYR A 227 12.99 -1.06 1.22
N GLY A 228 12.79 -2.35 1.58
CA GLY A 228 12.49 -3.40 0.59
C GLY A 228 11.10 -3.34 -0.03
N ASP A 229 10.23 -2.47 0.48
CA ASP A 229 8.86 -2.23 -0.01
C ASP A 229 8.76 -1.09 -1.04
N GLY A 230 9.89 -0.54 -1.48
CA GLY A 230 9.94 0.58 -2.43
C GLY A 230 9.74 1.95 -1.80
N THR A 231 9.77 2.03 -0.49
CA THR A 231 9.81 3.31 0.22
C THR A 231 11.23 3.72 0.54
N PHE A 232 11.45 5.01 0.78
CA PHE A 232 12.70 5.53 1.30
C PHE A 232 12.45 6.26 2.63
N ALA A 233 13.49 6.39 3.44
CA ALA A 233 13.42 7.05 4.71
C ALA A 233 13.06 8.54 4.54
N THR A 234 12.12 9.03 5.34
CA THR A 234 11.72 10.45 5.45
C THR A 234 11.51 10.81 6.91
N GLY A 235 11.72 12.07 7.27
CA GLY A 235 11.61 12.49 8.66
C GLY A 235 12.74 11.93 9.55
N PHE A 236 12.45 11.76 10.83
CA PHE A 236 13.40 11.17 11.78
C PHE A 236 13.27 9.65 11.81
N VAL A 237 14.36 8.96 11.50
CA VAL A 237 14.42 7.49 11.43
C VAL A 237 15.67 7.00 12.17
N THR A 238 15.52 5.96 12.98
CA THR A 238 16.65 5.29 13.61
C THR A 238 17.18 4.19 12.70
N ILE A 239 18.43 4.31 12.28
CA ILE A 239 19.15 3.33 11.46
C ILE A 239 20.46 3.03 12.19
N ASP A 240 20.73 1.76 12.47
CA ASP A 240 21.90 1.29 13.23
C ASP A 240 22.08 2.02 14.57
N ASP A 241 20.98 2.14 15.34
CA ASP A 241 20.91 2.82 16.64
C ASP A 241 21.22 4.33 16.61
N ILE A 242 21.32 4.92 15.42
CA ILE A 242 21.55 6.37 15.24
C ILE A 242 20.30 7.01 14.66
N GLU A 243 19.77 8.02 15.32
CA GLU A 243 18.67 8.83 14.79
C GLU A 243 19.18 9.74 13.67
N ARG A 244 18.52 9.68 12.52
CA ARG A 244 18.86 10.39 11.29
C ARG A 244 17.65 11.12 10.74
N TYR A 245 17.87 12.29 10.14
CA TYR A 245 16.79 13.04 9.50
C TYR A 245 16.93 12.98 7.98
N PHE A 246 15.82 12.69 7.32
CA PHE A 246 15.68 12.69 5.87
C PHE A 246 14.63 13.70 5.45
N GLN A 247 14.89 14.45 4.38
CA GLN A 247 13.92 15.37 3.80
C GLN A 247 12.67 14.61 3.31
N PRO A 248 11.54 15.31 3.08
CA PRO A 248 10.36 14.67 2.46
C PRO A 248 10.65 14.07 1.08
N THR A 249 11.67 14.54 0.39
CA THR A 249 12.17 14.03 -0.89
C THR A 249 13.18 12.89 -0.75
N GLY A 250 13.52 12.50 0.49
CA GLY A 250 14.33 11.32 0.82
C GLY A 250 15.81 11.59 1.07
N GLU A 251 16.33 12.79 0.82
CA GLU A 251 17.75 13.09 1.01
C GLU A 251 18.12 13.15 2.50
N TYR A 252 19.19 12.44 2.86
CA TYR A 252 19.74 12.46 4.22
C TYR A 252 20.35 13.81 4.56
N VAL A 253 19.93 14.40 5.67
CA VAL A 253 20.50 15.64 6.23
C VAL A 253 21.34 15.30 7.44
N LEU A 254 22.64 15.28 7.26
CA LEU A 254 23.58 15.06 8.35
C LEU A 254 23.75 16.35 9.18
N LEU A 255 23.37 16.32 10.45
CA LEU A 255 23.81 17.32 11.42
C LEU A 255 25.24 16.98 11.87
N CYS A 256 26.17 17.85 11.55
CA CYS A 256 27.57 17.72 11.92
C CYS A 256 28.00 18.94 12.76
N ASN A 257 28.41 18.71 14.00
CA ASN A 257 28.89 19.73 14.93
C ASN A 257 29.68 19.07 16.06
N ARG A 258 30.19 19.82 17.06
CA ARG A 258 31.01 19.26 18.14
C ARG A 258 30.43 18.13 18.96
N TRP A 259 29.11 17.92 18.87
CA TRP A 259 28.38 16.85 19.57
C TRP A 259 27.94 15.73 18.63
N ASN A 260 27.94 15.99 17.32
CA ASN A 260 27.48 15.07 16.28
C ASN A 260 28.61 14.83 15.29
N TYR A 261 29.20 13.63 15.35
CA TYR A 261 30.30 13.24 14.47
C TYR A 261 29.78 12.82 13.11
N VAL A 262 30.61 13.01 12.09
CA VAL A 262 30.37 12.39 10.77
C VAL A 262 30.49 10.89 10.95
N PRO A 263 29.45 10.09 10.65
CA PRO A 263 29.50 8.63 10.76
C PRO A 263 30.63 8.03 9.90
N ASP A 264 31.26 6.96 10.39
CA ASP A 264 32.36 6.33 9.66
C ASP A 264 31.88 5.69 8.32
N ASP A 265 30.58 5.35 8.22
CA ASP A 265 29.89 4.84 7.02
C ASP A 265 29.38 5.97 6.10
N TYR A 266 29.68 7.24 6.40
CA TYR A 266 29.22 8.36 5.57
C TYR A 266 29.95 8.39 4.23
N GLU A 267 29.24 8.02 3.18
CA GLU A 267 29.69 8.09 1.80
C GLU A 267 29.31 9.41 1.16
N MET A 268 30.17 9.91 0.28
CA MET A 268 29.96 11.14 -0.46
C MET A 268 30.39 10.95 -1.93
N ASN A 269 29.68 11.63 -2.84
CA ASN A 269 30.01 11.62 -4.26
C ASN A 269 30.78 12.91 -4.60
N LEU A 270 32.12 12.88 -4.50
CA LEU A 270 32.96 14.05 -4.69
C LEU A 270 33.26 14.33 -6.16
N VAL A 271 32.93 15.53 -6.61
CA VAL A 271 33.25 16.07 -7.94
C VAL A 271 34.17 17.27 -7.84
N ASP A 272 34.89 17.56 -8.92
CA ASP A 272 35.80 18.71 -8.98
C ASP A 272 35.06 20.01 -9.28
N ILE A 273 35.37 21.07 -8.52
CA ILE A 273 34.96 22.45 -8.77
C ILE A 273 36.21 23.34 -8.78
N GLY A 274 36.72 23.62 -9.96
CA GLY A 274 38.05 24.22 -10.12
C GLY A 274 39.15 23.34 -9.53
N LYS A 275 39.89 23.84 -8.53
CA LYS A 275 40.93 23.09 -7.81
C LYS A 275 40.45 22.42 -6.53
N PHE A 276 39.19 22.53 -6.23
CA PHE A 276 38.57 21.99 -5.04
C PHE A 276 37.67 20.81 -5.35
N LYS A 277 37.26 20.07 -4.31
CA LYS A 277 36.27 19.01 -4.40
C LYS A 277 35.06 19.36 -3.53
N ILE A 278 33.87 19.00 -4.02
CA ILE A 278 32.61 19.19 -3.30
C ILE A 278 31.69 18.00 -3.59
N ASP A 279 30.68 17.77 -2.78
CA ASP A 279 29.69 16.73 -3.08
C ASP A 279 28.89 17.11 -4.34
N ALA A 280 28.63 16.11 -5.18
CA ALA A 280 27.94 16.28 -6.45
C ALA A 280 26.55 16.91 -6.29
N SER A 281 25.88 16.61 -5.17
CA SER A 281 24.52 17.09 -4.87
C SER A 281 24.42 18.63 -4.77
N CYS A 282 25.54 19.31 -4.51
CA CYS A 282 25.55 20.77 -4.38
C CYS A 282 26.45 21.48 -5.41
N ALA A 283 27.16 20.75 -6.25
CA ALA A 283 28.17 21.35 -7.15
C ALA A 283 27.56 22.33 -8.16
N LYS A 284 26.42 21.98 -8.78
CA LYS A 284 25.72 22.84 -9.73
C LYS A 284 25.18 24.10 -9.05
N GLN A 285 24.59 23.97 -7.88
CA GLN A 285 24.03 25.07 -7.09
C GLN A 285 25.14 26.02 -6.62
N LEU A 286 26.28 25.48 -6.20
CA LEU A 286 27.44 26.30 -5.83
C LEU A 286 27.97 27.09 -7.04
N GLN A 287 28.08 26.45 -8.22
CA GLN A 287 28.52 27.14 -9.43
C GLN A 287 27.54 28.27 -9.81
N GLN A 288 26.22 28.01 -9.74
CA GLN A 288 25.21 29.03 -10.02
C GLN A 288 25.29 30.20 -9.03
N MET A 289 25.47 29.92 -7.71
CA MET A 289 25.65 30.95 -6.70
C MET A 289 26.89 31.84 -6.96
N MET A 290 27.97 31.23 -7.43
CA MET A 290 29.20 31.97 -7.81
C MET A 290 28.98 32.83 -9.06
N ASP A 291 28.27 32.34 -10.06
CA ASP A 291 28.00 33.07 -11.32
C ASP A 291 27.04 34.24 -11.09
N ASP A 292 25.99 34.05 -10.27
CA ASP A 292 25.05 35.13 -9.93
C ASP A 292 25.68 36.16 -9.02
N GLY A 293 26.53 35.75 -8.08
CA GLY A 293 27.34 36.66 -7.29
C GLY A 293 28.27 37.54 -8.15
N LYS A 294 28.87 36.94 -9.19
CA LYS A 294 29.68 37.67 -10.16
C LYS A 294 28.81 38.64 -11.01
N ALA A 295 27.62 38.23 -11.43
CA ALA A 295 26.68 39.11 -12.11
C ALA A 295 26.23 40.30 -11.23
N ALA A 296 26.12 40.07 -9.92
CA ALA A 296 25.85 41.12 -8.91
C ALA A 296 27.08 42.04 -8.60
N GLY A 297 28.20 41.83 -9.26
CA GLY A 297 29.41 42.65 -9.13
C GLY A 297 30.40 42.19 -8.04
N TYR A 298 30.23 40.97 -7.52
CA TYR A 298 31.12 40.40 -6.51
C TYR A 298 32.07 39.36 -7.12
N THR A 299 33.23 39.17 -6.49
CA THR A 299 34.17 38.11 -6.87
C THR A 299 34.03 36.98 -5.86
N VAL A 300 33.11 36.05 -6.11
CA VAL A 300 32.92 34.87 -5.27
C VAL A 300 33.98 33.82 -5.59
N LYS A 301 34.85 33.52 -4.63
CA LYS A 301 35.92 32.52 -4.79
C LYS A 301 35.90 31.52 -3.65
N ILE A 302 35.95 30.25 -3.99
CA ILE A 302 36.11 29.16 -3.02
C ILE A 302 37.52 29.30 -2.40
N ASN A 303 37.56 29.32 -1.08
CA ASN A 303 38.81 29.29 -0.30
C ASN A 303 39.10 27.86 0.19
N ASN A 304 38.04 27.16 0.61
CA ASN A 304 38.12 25.81 1.10
C ASN A 304 36.78 25.08 0.83
N SER A 305 36.84 23.77 0.70
CA SER A 305 35.66 22.91 0.50
C SER A 305 35.91 21.56 1.15
N TYR A 306 35.76 20.43 0.45
CA TYR A 306 36.06 19.12 1.04
C TYR A 306 37.43 19.07 1.70
N ARG A 307 37.47 18.55 2.92
CA ARG A 307 38.66 18.33 3.73
C ARG A 307 38.58 16.96 4.39
N SER A 308 39.53 16.07 4.09
CA SER A 308 39.57 14.75 4.71
C SER A 308 39.74 14.84 6.24
N LYS A 309 39.29 13.81 6.97
CA LYS A 309 39.45 13.65 8.42
C LYS A 309 40.93 13.83 8.83
N GLN A 310 41.84 13.17 8.10
CA GLN A 310 43.28 13.27 8.33
C GLN A 310 43.83 14.73 8.21
N LYS A 311 43.35 15.47 7.22
CA LYS A 311 43.74 16.88 7.04
C LYS A 311 43.19 17.73 8.15
N GLN A 312 42.00 17.45 8.63
CA GLN A 312 41.40 18.11 9.80
C GLN A 312 42.20 17.84 11.08
N GLU A 313 42.59 16.57 11.30
CA GLU A 313 43.42 16.15 12.42
C GLU A 313 44.79 16.89 12.44
N ASN A 314 45.47 16.90 11.30
CA ASN A 314 46.75 17.59 11.17
C ASN A 314 46.64 19.09 11.45
N MET A 315 45.58 19.73 10.98
CA MET A 315 45.31 21.14 11.23
C MET A 315 45.03 21.43 12.73
N TRP A 316 44.23 20.57 13.36
CA TRP A 316 43.93 20.67 14.78
C TRP A 316 45.20 20.53 15.61
N GLU A 317 46.00 19.49 15.36
CA GLU A 317 47.23 19.20 16.06
C GLU A 317 48.26 20.36 15.92
N THR A 318 48.40 20.87 14.70
CA THR A 318 49.30 22.02 14.46
C THR A 318 48.91 23.23 15.30
N ARG A 319 47.61 23.53 15.43
CA ARG A 319 47.14 24.60 16.26
C ARG A 319 47.31 24.33 17.75
N ARG A 320 47.07 23.08 18.17
CA ARG A 320 47.23 22.63 19.55
C ARG A 320 48.67 22.81 20.01
N VAL A 321 49.63 22.31 19.25
CA VAL A 321 51.07 22.47 19.54
C VAL A 321 51.42 23.99 19.64
N LYS A 322 50.93 24.80 18.70
CA LYS A 322 51.17 26.25 18.72
C LYS A 322 50.67 26.92 20.01
N TYR A 323 49.43 26.66 20.42
CA TYR A 323 48.86 27.31 21.59
C TYR A 323 49.41 26.78 22.91
N MET A 324 49.73 25.49 23.00
CA MET A 324 50.45 24.94 24.14
C MET A 324 51.88 25.53 24.24
N GLY A 325 52.54 25.77 23.11
CA GLY A 325 53.84 26.50 23.08
C GLY A 325 53.72 27.95 23.50
N GLN A 326 52.54 28.52 23.53
CA GLN A 326 52.23 29.86 24.06
C GLN A 326 51.85 29.85 25.56
N GLY A 327 51.90 28.68 26.22
CA GLY A 327 51.66 28.51 27.65
C GLY A 327 50.25 28.04 28.04
N MET A 328 49.38 27.70 27.07
CA MET A 328 48.08 27.11 27.36
C MET A 328 48.25 25.67 27.80
N THR A 329 47.40 25.21 28.71
CA THR A 329 47.22 23.79 29.00
C THR A 329 46.58 23.10 27.81
N LEU A 330 46.60 21.78 27.78
CA LEU A 330 45.96 20.97 26.74
C LEU A 330 44.44 21.29 26.64
N GLU A 331 43.77 21.39 27.78
CA GLU A 331 42.35 21.67 27.86
C GLU A 331 42.03 23.08 27.34
N GLU A 332 42.77 24.11 27.80
CA GLU A 332 42.62 25.49 27.33
C GLU A 332 42.87 25.61 25.83
N ALA A 333 43.91 24.94 25.29
CA ALA A 333 44.21 24.93 23.86
C ALA A 333 43.09 24.28 23.05
N ASN A 334 42.57 23.11 23.48
CA ASN A 334 41.47 22.44 22.81
C ASN A 334 40.17 23.27 22.84
N GLU A 335 39.83 23.90 23.95
CA GLU A 335 38.67 24.77 24.06
C GLU A 335 38.80 26.01 23.17
N TYR A 336 39.97 26.63 23.18
CA TYR A 336 40.25 27.83 22.37
C TYR A 336 40.16 27.54 20.87
N ILE A 337 40.77 26.42 20.42
CA ILE A 337 40.73 25.97 19.03
C ILE A 337 39.29 25.62 18.62
N GLY A 338 38.58 24.91 19.48
CA GLY A 338 37.22 24.42 19.22
C GLY A 338 36.17 25.51 19.00
N ARG A 339 36.51 26.76 19.28
CA ARG A 339 35.64 27.91 18.98
C ARG A 339 35.66 28.33 17.51
N SER A 340 36.73 28.02 16.77
CA SER A 340 36.93 28.46 15.39
C SER A 340 37.35 27.32 14.42
N VAL A 341 37.62 26.17 14.95
CA VAL A 341 37.98 24.98 14.17
C VAL A 341 37.21 23.79 14.72
N ALA A 342 36.46 23.14 13.89
CA ALA A 342 35.74 21.94 14.29
C ALA A 342 36.70 20.83 14.76
N VAL A 343 36.33 20.12 15.81
CA VAL A 343 37.03 18.92 16.29
C VAL A 343 37.16 17.91 15.15
N PRO A 344 38.30 17.22 15.00
CA PRO A 344 38.38 16.17 13.98
C PRO A 344 37.22 15.16 14.08
N GLY A 345 36.60 14.85 12.95
CA GLY A 345 35.37 14.02 12.91
C GLY A 345 34.06 14.82 13.00
N THR A 346 34.11 16.13 13.28
CA THR A 346 32.91 16.97 13.44
C THR A 346 32.87 18.16 12.46
N SER A 347 33.77 18.18 11.48
CA SER A 347 33.86 19.28 10.49
C SER A 347 32.92 19.01 9.30
N GLU A 348 32.08 19.99 8.95
CA GLU A 348 31.23 19.93 7.76
C GLU A 348 32.01 19.84 6.45
N HIS A 349 33.25 20.31 6.42
CA HIS A 349 34.12 20.08 5.28
C HIS A 349 34.41 18.60 5.01
N GLN A 350 34.29 17.72 6.02
CA GLN A 350 34.46 16.28 5.83
C GLN A 350 33.27 15.61 5.11
N THR A 351 32.17 16.32 4.99
CA THR A 351 30.97 15.82 4.27
C THR A 351 30.94 16.18 2.79
N GLY A 352 31.81 17.10 2.36
CA GLY A 352 31.74 17.69 1.02
C GLY A 352 30.61 18.73 0.85
N LEU A 353 29.81 19.00 1.87
CA LEU A 353 28.64 19.91 1.82
C LEU A 353 28.96 21.30 2.39
N GLY A 354 30.10 21.48 3.03
CA GLY A 354 30.57 22.76 3.57
C GLY A 354 31.56 23.46 2.63
N VAL A 355 31.43 24.78 2.46
CA VAL A 355 32.31 25.60 1.64
C VAL A 355 32.65 26.89 2.31
N ASP A 356 33.95 27.27 2.29
CA ASP A 356 34.44 28.59 2.68
C ASP A 356 34.61 29.44 1.43
N ILE A 357 34.06 30.65 1.47
CA ILE A 357 34.12 31.63 0.37
C ILE A 357 34.94 32.85 0.82
N THR A 358 35.94 33.20 0.04
CA THR A 358 36.71 34.42 0.28
C THR A 358 36.01 35.63 -0.32
N GLY A 359 35.86 36.70 0.44
CA GLY A 359 35.22 37.89 -0.03
C GLY A 359 35.36 39.13 0.87
N THR A 360 34.54 40.12 0.59
CA THR A 360 34.41 41.36 1.38
C THR A 360 33.13 41.33 2.20
N ASP A 361 33.02 42.19 3.21
CA ASP A 361 31.82 42.32 4.05
C ASP A 361 30.54 42.54 3.21
N LYS A 362 30.62 43.34 2.13
CA LYS A 362 29.49 43.55 1.22
C LYS A 362 29.07 42.28 0.52
N MET A 363 30.04 41.44 0.09
CA MET A 363 29.78 40.17 -0.53
C MET A 363 29.23 39.17 0.48
N TYR A 364 29.76 39.10 1.69
CA TYR A 364 29.23 38.23 2.74
C TYR A 364 27.77 38.56 3.08
N LYS A 365 27.44 39.87 3.11
CA LYS A 365 26.05 40.29 3.27
C LYS A 365 25.17 39.80 2.13
N TRP A 366 25.63 39.97 0.88
CA TRP A 366 24.90 39.45 -0.29
C TRP A 366 24.73 37.94 -0.21
N LEU A 367 25.75 37.19 0.15
CA LEU A 367 25.67 35.73 0.32
C LEU A 367 24.69 35.34 1.42
N ALA A 368 24.72 36.01 2.58
CA ALA A 368 23.77 35.72 3.66
C ALA A 368 22.30 35.96 3.25
N GLU A 369 22.07 36.97 2.38
CA GLU A 369 20.72 37.29 1.87
C GLU A 369 20.27 36.41 0.70
N ASN A 370 21.17 35.70 -0.01
CA ASN A 370 20.87 35.03 -1.27
C ASN A 370 21.24 33.53 -1.33
N SER A 371 22.14 33.05 -0.47
CA SER A 371 22.67 31.68 -0.52
C SER A 371 21.58 30.62 -0.43
N TRP A 372 20.51 30.89 0.30
CA TRP A 372 19.35 29.98 0.46
C TRP A 372 18.67 29.63 -0.88
N LYS A 373 18.70 30.52 -1.88
CA LYS A 373 18.14 30.29 -3.22
C LYS A 373 18.85 29.17 -3.96
N TYR A 374 20.06 28.85 -3.53
CA TYR A 374 20.91 27.79 -4.08
C TYR A 374 21.06 26.60 -3.11
N GLY A 375 20.22 26.54 -2.08
CA GLY A 375 20.25 25.46 -1.10
C GLY A 375 21.33 25.56 -0.03
N PHE A 376 22.04 26.74 0.07
CA PHE A 376 23.06 26.95 1.07
C PHE A 376 22.57 27.86 2.20
N ILE A 377 22.97 27.54 3.44
CA ILE A 377 22.73 28.37 4.62
C ILE A 377 24.04 28.99 5.12
N LEU A 378 23.95 30.17 5.69
CA LEU A 378 25.02 30.70 6.56
C LEU A 378 25.08 29.83 7.82
N ARG A 379 26.12 29.01 7.92
CA ARG A 379 26.12 27.92 8.91
C ARG A 379 26.32 28.37 10.35
N TYR A 380 27.13 29.43 10.56
CA TYR A 380 27.55 29.92 11.86
C TYR A 380 27.22 31.42 12.03
N PRO A 381 25.92 31.78 12.20
CA PRO A 381 25.51 33.16 12.45
C PRO A 381 25.95 33.65 13.83
N ASP A 382 26.12 34.98 13.99
CA ASP A 382 26.68 35.59 15.19
C ASP A 382 25.82 35.37 16.45
N ASP A 383 24.52 35.36 16.29
CA ASP A 383 23.56 35.17 17.38
C ASP A 383 23.39 33.69 17.81
N LYS A 384 24.01 32.75 17.10
CA LYS A 384 23.84 31.28 17.31
C LYS A 384 25.09 30.58 17.87
N ILE A 385 26.12 31.29 18.26
CA ILE A 385 27.41 30.75 18.74
C ILE A 385 27.22 29.70 19.88
N LYS A 386 26.29 29.95 20.79
CA LYS A 386 26.02 29.04 21.92
C LYS A 386 25.40 27.74 21.50
N ILE A 387 24.70 27.72 20.34
CA ILE A 387 23.98 26.55 19.81
C ILE A 387 24.90 25.80 18.87
N THR A 388 25.55 26.46 17.94
CA THR A 388 26.44 25.84 16.95
C THR A 388 27.81 25.45 17.54
N GLY A 389 28.23 26.12 18.61
CA GLY A 389 29.55 25.95 19.26
C GLY A 389 30.73 26.58 18.50
N ILE A 390 30.49 27.27 17.39
CA ILE A 390 31.47 27.93 16.53
C ILE A 390 31.18 29.43 16.51
N ILE A 391 32.23 30.26 16.48
CA ILE A 391 32.11 31.72 16.35
C ILE A 391 31.47 32.08 15.01
N TYR A 392 31.09 33.37 14.88
CA TYR A 392 30.56 33.87 13.61
C TYR A 392 31.56 33.70 12.46
N GLU A 393 31.10 33.00 11.42
CA GLU A 393 31.91 32.76 10.21
C GLU A 393 31.13 33.18 8.96
N PRO A 394 31.17 34.46 8.54
CA PRO A 394 30.42 34.96 7.39
C PRO A 394 30.83 34.32 6.05
N TRP A 395 31.92 33.60 6.03
CA TRP A 395 32.45 32.89 4.86
C TRP A 395 32.00 31.45 4.73
N HIS A 396 31.48 30.83 5.81
CA HIS A 396 31.18 29.38 5.84
C HIS A 396 29.71 29.11 5.54
N PHE A 397 29.48 28.40 4.43
CA PHE A 397 28.16 28.04 3.97
C PHE A 397 28.01 26.50 3.92
N ARG A 398 26.83 26.02 4.31
CA ARG A 398 26.46 24.61 4.30
C ARG A 398 25.29 24.37 3.35
N TYR A 399 25.43 23.37 2.47
CA TYR A 399 24.33 22.91 1.62
C TYR A 399 23.38 22.00 2.42
N VAL A 400 22.08 22.28 2.31
CA VAL A 400 20.99 21.52 2.95
C VAL A 400 19.82 21.29 2.01
N GLY A 401 19.94 21.68 0.72
CA GLY A 401 18.85 21.68 -0.26
C GLY A 401 18.01 22.95 -0.23
N GLU A 402 17.41 23.30 -1.36
CA GLU A 402 16.76 24.60 -1.57
C GLU A 402 15.57 24.82 -0.64
N ALA A 403 14.71 23.79 -0.47
CA ALA A 403 13.52 23.91 0.39
C ALA A 403 13.91 24.19 1.85
N MET A 404 14.80 23.36 2.42
CA MET A 404 15.25 23.52 3.81
C MET A 404 16.04 24.80 3.99
N ALA A 405 16.89 25.20 3.05
CA ALA A 405 17.65 26.44 3.13
C ALA A 405 16.72 27.66 3.15
N LYS A 406 15.64 27.65 2.39
CA LYS A 406 14.61 28.68 2.39
C LYS A 406 13.92 28.78 3.76
N ASP A 407 13.47 27.64 4.29
CA ASP A 407 12.77 27.61 5.58
C ASP A 407 13.66 28.09 6.73
N ILE A 408 14.95 27.69 6.73
CA ILE A 408 15.95 28.14 7.70
C ILE A 408 16.17 29.66 7.59
N TYR A 409 16.28 30.18 6.36
CA TYR A 409 16.44 31.62 6.12
C TYR A 409 15.22 32.42 6.59
N GLU A 410 14.01 31.99 6.25
CA GLU A 410 12.76 32.67 6.60
C GLU A 410 12.45 32.58 8.10
N SER A 411 12.81 31.49 8.78
CA SER A 411 12.62 31.33 10.22
C SER A 411 13.69 31.97 11.08
N GLY A 412 14.87 32.30 10.52
CA GLY A 412 16.01 32.79 11.26
C GLY A 412 16.64 31.79 12.24
N LEU A 413 16.34 30.51 12.07
CA LEU A 413 16.90 29.41 12.87
C LEU A 413 18.27 28.98 12.31
N CYS A 414 19.12 28.38 13.15
CA CYS A 414 20.27 27.62 12.68
C CYS A 414 19.84 26.15 12.41
N LEU A 415 20.71 25.35 11.81
CA LEU A 415 20.40 23.96 11.44
C LEU A 415 19.98 23.12 12.66
N GLU A 416 20.64 23.30 13.80
CA GLU A 416 20.32 22.61 15.06
C GLU A 416 18.91 22.94 15.56
N GLU A 417 18.56 24.21 15.56
CA GLU A 417 17.23 24.69 15.99
C GLU A 417 16.15 24.20 15.03
N TYR A 418 16.40 24.27 13.73
CA TYR A 418 15.46 23.83 12.70
C TYR A 418 15.14 22.33 12.80
N LEU A 419 16.18 21.49 12.93
CA LEU A 419 15.97 20.05 13.11
C LEU A 419 15.26 19.75 14.44
N THR A 420 15.56 20.49 15.50
CA THR A 420 14.85 20.37 16.79
C THR A 420 13.37 20.76 16.66
N MET A 421 13.08 21.82 15.91
CA MET A 421 11.70 22.24 15.63
C MET A 421 10.93 21.15 14.88
N LEU A 422 11.52 20.57 13.82
CA LEU A 422 10.89 19.49 13.05
C LEU A 422 10.64 18.23 13.89
N LYS A 423 11.51 17.93 14.82
CA LYS A 423 11.36 16.77 15.71
C LYS A 423 10.20 16.92 16.70
N ASN A 424 9.81 18.16 17.02
CA ASN A 424 8.75 18.47 17.98
C ASN A 424 7.38 18.73 17.32
N GLN A 425 7.30 18.66 16.00
CA GLN A 425 6.05 18.70 15.23
C GLN A 425 5.42 17.30 15.09
#